data_57bee914a6c2e4c106ddfcf825fd4e6b
#
_entry.id   57bee914a6c2e4c106ddfcf825fd4e6b
#
_cell.length_a   1.000
_cell.length_b   1.000
_cell.length_c   1.000
_cell.angle_alpha   90.00
_cell.angle_beta   90.00
_cell.angle_gamma   90.00
#
_symmetry.space_group_name_H-M   'P 1'
#
loop_
_entity.id
_entity.type
_entity.pdbx_description
1 polymer ?
#
loop_
_entity_poly.entity_id
_entity_poly.type
_entity_poly.pdbx_seq_one_letter_code
_entity_poly.pdbx_strand_id
1 'polypeptide(L)'
;MTWQGATVGGMECGDRDGFPVLAFHGAPGCHVEGVAFADIPAAEVGVHLIAIDRPGMGMSELASREQVVDFAETSAAIADRFHFDRFGVLGASAGGPYALAAACQMPDRVSKAIAVSSVAPFDTPSATKGSGDVKPAAGLLILRRFPWLARPVSARLAKVVRTQRGLDAMIKKMSPADRARVEKDGRLRDQLGENINTAFATGTRGVARDFQLLFARPWGFDPADITVPVDIWHGDADGNVPVQDGRRLADTIPDSKYEEVPGAGHLLFVDHAHAILRSFCD
;
A
#
# COMPACT_ATOMS: atom_id res chain seq x y z
N MET A 1 -10.65 11.95 11.40
CA MET A 1 -10.45 12.16 12.87
C MET A 1 -9.20 13.00 13.12
N THR A 2 -9.01 13.54 14.32
CA THR A 2 -7.74 14.19 14.70
C THR A 2 -6.95 13.25 15.62
N TRP A 3 -5.67 13.04 15.31
CA TRP A 3 -4.75 12.22 16.06
C TRP A 3 -3.39 12.90 16.18
N GLN A 4 -2.85 13.05 17.39
CA GLN A 4 -1.60 13.75 17.69
C GLN A 4 -1.49 15.15 17.01
N GLY A 5 -2.59 15.88 17.01
CA GLY A 5 -2.65 17.25 16.49
C GLY A 5 -2.74 17.38 14.97
N ALA A 6 -2.90 16.27 14.22
CA ALA A 6 -3.09 16.27 12.78
C ALA A 6 -4.39 15.56 12.38
N THR A 7 -5.03 16.02 11.31
CA THR A 7 -6.19 15.34 10.72
C THR A 7 -5.72 14.05 10.05
N VAL A 8 -6.38 12.93 10.39
CA VAL A 8 -6.29 11.67 9.66
C VAL A 8 -7.59 11.46 8.92
N GLY A 9 -7.51 11.44 7.58
CA GLY A 9 -8.63 11.23 6.66
C GLY A 9 -8.70 9.80 6.19
N GLY A 10 -9.80 9.48 5.52
CA GLY A 10 -10.06 8.18 4.93
C GLY A 10 -11.52 8.03 4.61
N MET A 11 -11.88 6.89 4.04
CA MET A 11 -13.26 6.55 3.68
C MET A 11 -13.61 5.17 4.21
N GLU A 12 -14.87 5.06 4.64
CA GLU A 12 -15.49 3.81 5.04
C GLU A 12 -16.22 3.23 3.83
N CYS A 13 -16.01 1.94 3.54
CA CYS A 13 -16.63 1.24 2.43
C CYS A 13 -16.83 -0.26 2.72
N GLY A 14 -17.52 -0.98 1.82
CA GLY A 14 -17.89 -2.37 2.04
C GLY A 14 -19.11 -2.54 2.94
N ASP A 15 -19.19 -3.67 3.64
CA ASP A 15 -20.26 -4.03 4.56
C ASP A 15 -19.96 -3.54 5.98
N ARG A 16 -20.73 -2.56 6.48
CA ARG A 16 -20.51 -1.98 7.82
C ARG A 16 -20.70 -2.95 8.98
N ASP A 17 -21.43 -4.01 8.77
CA ASP A 17 -21.64 -5.09 9.75
C ASP A 17 -20.64 -6.24 9.57
N GLY A 18 -19.76 -6.14 8.57
CA GLY A 18 -18.79 -7.14 8.19
C GLY A 18 -17.52 -7.14 9.04
N PHE A 19 -16.59 -8.04 8.68
CA PHE A 19 -15.30 -8.15 9.35
C PHE A 19 -14.45 -6.87 9.13
N PRO A 20 -13.95 -6.22 10.21
CA PRO A 20 -13.25 -4.94 10.10
C PRO A 20 -11.84 -5.09 9.50
N VAL A 21 -11.52 -4.24 8.52
CA VAL A 21 -10.21 -4.20 7.85
C VAL A 21 -9.74 -2.77 7.68
N LEU A 22 -8.51 -2.47 8.09
CA LEU A 22 -7.82 -1.21 7.78
C LEU A 22 -7.01 -1.38 6.50
N ALA A 23 -7.26 -0.52 5.50
CA ALA A 23 -6.61 -0.60 4.19
C ALA A 23 -5.67 0.57 3.92
N PHE A 24 -4.45 0.25 3.45
CA PHE A 24 -3.38 1.20 3.14
C PHE A 24 -3.11 1.21 1.64
N HIS A 25 -3.33 2.37 1.02
CA HIS A 25 -3.17 2.60 -0.42
C HIS A 25 -1.71 2.55 -0.91
N GLY A 26 -1.52 2.39 -2.23
CA GLY A 26 -0.22 2.52 -2.92
C GLY A 26 0.35 3.96 -2.91
N ALA A 27 1.48 4.20 -3.59
CA ALA A 27 2.07 5.54 -3.69
C ALA A 27 2.45 5.90 -5.14
N PRO A 28 2.01 7.09 -5.60
CA PRO A 28 1.08 8.01 -4.94
C PRO A 28 -0.35 7.50 -4.99
N GLY A 29 -1.08 7.58 -3.86
CA GLY A 29 -2.45 7.12 -3.74
C GLY A 29 -3.18 7.74 -2.54
N CYS A 30 -4.45 7.39 -2.35
CA CYS A 30 -5.29 7.83 -1.25
C CYS A 30 -6.47 6.85 -1.05
N HIS A 31 -7.41 7.19 -0.16
CA HIS A 31 -8.64 6.41 0.09
C HIS A 31 -9.43 6.03 -1.17
N VAL A 32 -9.32 6.83 -2.25
CA VAL A 32 -9.99 6.53 -3.54
C VAL A 32 -9.63 5.14 -4.05
N GLU A 33 -8.40 4.66 -3.80
CA GLU A 33 -7.97 3.31 -4.19
C GLU A 33 -8.83 2.23 -3.54
N GLY A 34 -9.05 2.32 -2.22
CA GLY A 34 -9.93 1.38 -1.50
C GLY A 34 -11.37 1.46 -1.96
N VAL A 35 -11.92 2.68 -2.07
CA VAL A 35 -13.30 2.88 -2.51
C VAL A 35 -13.51 2.40 -3.96
N ALA A 36 -12.59 2.73 -4.87
CA ALA A 36 -12.73 2.41 -6.27
C ALA A 36 -12.61 0.92 -6.60
N PHE A 37 -11.76 0.20 -5.85
CA PHE A 37 -11.38 -1.17 -6.19
C PHE A 37 -11.86 -2.21 -5.18
N ALA A 38 -12.20 -1.80 -3.95
CA ALA A 38 -12.57 -2.72 -2.89
C ALA A 38 -14.01 -2.59 -2.38
N ASP A 39 -14.74 -1.47 -2.60
CA ASP A 39 -16.07 -1.24 -2.02
C ASP A 39 -17.05 -2.38 -2.33
N ILE A 40 -17.30 -2.66 -3.61
CA ILE A 40 -18.23 -3.71 -4.04
C ILE A 40 -17.73 -5.10 -3.60
N PRO A 41 -16.48 -5.51 -3.88
CA PRO A 41 -15.96 -6.78 -3.41
C PRO A 41 -16.04 -6.97 -1.89
N ALA A 42 -15.72 -5.93 -1.12
CA ALA A 42 -15.79 -5.96 0.34
C ALA A 42 -17.23 -6.16 0.84
N ALA A 43 -18.20 -5.43 0.27
CA ALA A 43 -19.61 -5.60 0.60
C ALA A 43 -20.11 -7.03 0.30
N GLU A 44 -19.71 -7.59 -0.83
CA GLU A 44 -20.16 -8.93 -1.26
C GLU A 44 -19.55 -10.08 -0.43
N VAL A 45 -18.38 -9.85 0.22
CA VAL A 45 -17.73 -10.88 1.06
C VAL A 45 -17.88 -10.61 2.56
N GLY A 46 -18.62 -9.57 2.98
CA GLY A 46 -18.86 -9.24 4.39
C GLY A 46 -17.64 -8.61 5.06
N VAL A 47 -16.94 -7.72 4.38
CA VAL A 47 -15.81 -6.94 4.93
C VAL A 47 -16.18 -5.47 5.13
N HIS A 48 -15.95 -4.96 6.33
CA HIS A 48 -16.01 -3.55 6.68
C HIS A 48 -14.64 -2.90 6.49
N LEU A 49 -14.44 -2.14 5.44
CA LEU A 49 -13.14 -1.63 5.05
C LEU A 49 -13.00 -0.14 5.35
N ILE A 50 -11.95 0.23 6.07
CA ILE A 50 -11.55 1.62 6.31
C ILE A 50 -10.33 1.92 5.43
N ALA A 51 -10.54 2.62 4.32
CA ALA A 51 -9.50 3.09 3.42
C ALA A 51 -8.86 4.36 3.98
N ILE A 52 -7.62 4.26 4.47
CA ILE A 52 -6.93 5.31 5.23
C ILE A 52 -6.03 6.12 4.31
N ASP A 53 -6.10 7.45 4.43
CA ASP A 53 -5.13 8.34 3.79
C ASP A 53 -3.86 8.45 4.65
N ARG A 54 -2.70 8.11 4.08
CA ARG A 54 -1.42 8.30 4.76
C ARG A 54 -1.08 9.80 4.89
N PRO A 55 -0.19 10.19 5.83
CA PRO A 55 0.05 11.60 6.15
C PRO A 55 0.42 12.47 4.95
N GLY A 56 -0.33 13.55 4.76
CA GLY A 56 -0.15 14.52 3.68
C GLY A 56 -0.62 14.06 2.31
N MET A 57 -1.48 13.05 2.26
CA MET A 57 -2.18 12.58 1.05
C MET A 57 -3.69 12.57 1.27
N GLY A 58 -4.46 12.66 0.20
CA GLY A 58 -5.92 12.69 0.26
C GLY A 58 -6.47 13.77 1.20
N MET A 59 -7.20 13.35 2.22
CA MET A 59 -7.79 14.21 3.26
C MET A 59 -6.93 14.31 4.53
N SER A 60 -5.78 13.63 4.59
CA SER A 60 -4.90 13.65 5.75
C SER A 60 -3.94 14.83 5.73
N GLU A 61 -3.79 15.47 6.89
CA GLU A 61 -2.73 16.46 7.09
C GLU A 61 -1.35 15.79 7.18
N LEU A 62 -0.32 16.57 6.87
CA LEU A 62 1.06 16.11 7.00
C LEU A 62 1.44 16.00 8.48
N ALA A 63 1.60 14.78 8.97
CA ALA A 63 2.12 14.50 10.31
C ALA A 63 3.61 14.15 10.24
N SER A 64 4.35 14.49 11.30
CA SER A 64 5.75 14.09 11.43
C SER A 64 5.80 12.60 11.81
N ARG A 65 6.52 11.82 11.02
CA ARG A 65 6.84 10.41 11.30
C ARG A 65 8.27 10.16 10.88
N GLU A 66 8.99 9.39 11.64
CA GLU A 66 10.40 9.11 11.37
C GLU A 66 10.59 7.81 10.61
N GLN A 67 9.70 6.82 10.87
CA GLN A 67 9.73 5.49 10.29
C GLN A 67 8.31 5.04 9.90
N VAL A 68 8.22 3.96 9.12
CA VAL A 68 6.95 3.35 8.72
C VAL A 68 6.19 2.83 9.94
N VAL A 69 6.91 2.22 10.89
CA VAL A 69 6.35 1.64 12.12
C VAL A 69 5.57 2.65 12.97
N ASP A 70 5.95 3.92 12.93
CA ASP A 70 5.26 4.98 13.71
C ASP A 70 3.78 5.11 13.34
N PHE A 71 3.38 4.63 12.15
CA PHE A 71 2.00 4.68 11.71
C PHE A 71 1.11 3.62 12.38
N ALA A 72 1.69 2.62 13.03
CA ALA A 72 0.93 1.61 13.78
C ALA A 72 0.10 2.23 14.91
N GLU A 73 0.63 3.25 15.60
CA GLU A 73 -0.14 3.99 16.63
C GLU A 73 -1.36 4.71 16.04
N THR A 74 -1.22 5.27 14.83
CA THR A 74 -2.33 5.89 14.10
C THR A 74 -3.38 4.84 13.73
N SER A 75 -2.94 3.66 13.29
CA SER A 75 -3.83 2.54 12.96
C SER A 75 -4.60 2.05 14.20
N ALA A 76 -3.94 1.97 15.37
CA ALA A 76 -4.59 1.66 16.63
C ALA A 76 -5.69 2.68 16.98
N ALA A 77 -5.37 3.98 16.89
CA ALA A 77 -6.34 5.05 17.16
C ALA A 77 -7.54 5.05 16.20
N ILE A 78 -7.32 4.66 14.94
CA ILE A 78 -8.42 4.49 13.97
C ILE A 78 -9.29 3.30 14.39
N ALA A 79 -8.71 2.15 14.70
CA ALA A 79 -9.44 0.98 15.17
C ALA A 79 -10.26 1.29 16.45
N ASP A 80 -9.67 2.02 17.41
CA ASP A 80 -10.37 2.48 18.62
C ASP A 80 -11.55 3.41 18.30
N ARG A 81 -11.40 4.31 17.33
CA ARG A 81 -12.46 5.23 16.88
C ARG A 81 -13.67 4.51 16.28
N PHE A 82 -13.44 3.35 15.65
CA PHE A 82 -14.48 2.49 15.08
C PHE A 82 -14.88 1.34 16.03
N HIS A 83 -14.33 1.29 17.25
CA HIS A 83 -14.58 0.23 18.24
C HIS A 83 -14.22 -1.17 17.73
N PHE A 84 -13.15 -1.27 16.95
CA PHE A 84 -12.62 -2.55 16.46
C PHE A 84 -11.64 -3.13 17.48
N ASP A 85 -12.05 -4.12 18.25
CA ASP A 85 -11.17 -4.83 19.18
C ASP A 85 -10.13 -5.66 18.41
N ARG A 86 -10.58 -6.39 17.38
CA ARG A 86 -9.74 -7.15 16.45
C ARG A 86 -10.11 -6.78 15.01
N PHE A 87 -9.10 -6.74 14.15
CA PHE A 87 -9.25 -6.33 12.74
C PHE A 87 -8.19 -6.95 11.85
N GLY A 88 -8.46 -6.97 10.55
CA GLY A 88 -7.48 -7.27 9.51
C GLY A 88 -6.76 -6.01 9.04
N VAL A 89 -5.61 -6.19 8.40
CA VAL A 89 -4.90 -5.10 7.73
C VAL A 89 -4.56 -5.49 6.30
N LEU A 90 -4.83 -4.59 5.35
CA LEU A 90 -4.58 -4.76 3.92
C LEU A 90 -3.65 -3.66 3.42
N GLY A 91 -2.58 -4.00 2.73
CA GLY A 91 -1.71 -3.02 2.11
C GLY A 91 -1.40 -3.36 0.66
N ALA A 92 -1.65 -2.39 -0.25
CA ALA A 92 -1.30 -2.52 -1.66
C ALA A 92 -0.02 -1.74 -1.97
N SER A 93 0.92 -2.34 -2.73
CA SER A 93 2.15 -1.67 -3.19
C SER A 93 2.93 -1.03 -2.01
N ALA A 94 3.09 0.29 -2.02
CA ALA A 94 3.68 1.08 -0.94
C ALA A 94 2.86 1.05 0.37
N GLY A 95 1.63 0.56 0.34
CA GLY A 95 0.78 0.36 1.53
C GLY A 95 1.14 -0.91 2.31
N GLY A 96 1.75 -1.91 1.65
CA GLY A 96 2.14 -3.17 2.27
C GLY A 96 2.99 -3.00 3.53
N PRO A 97 4.07 -2.21 3.52
CA PRO A 97 4.87 -1.93 4.71
C PRO A 97 4.09 -1.39 5.91
N TYR A 98 3.04 -0.60 5.67
CA TYR A 98 2.19 -0.06 6.74
C TYR A 98 1.25 -1.12 7.33
N ALA A 99 0.71 -1.99 6.49
CA ALA A 99 -0.05 -3.16 6.96
C ALA A 99 0.83 -4.12 7.78
N LEU A 100 2.04 -4.41 7.29
CA LEU A 100 3.01 -5.25 8.00
C LEU A 100 3.50 -4.61 9.31
N ALA A 101 3.67 -3.28 9.35
CA ALA A 101 4.00 -2.55 10.58
C ALA A 101 2.89 -2.69 11.63
N ALA A 102 1.63 -2.53 11.24
CA ALA A 102 0.49 -2.73 12.12
C ALA A 102 0.42 -4.17 12.65
N ALA A 103 0.64 -5.16 11.79
CA ALA A 103 0.69 -6.58 12.15
C ALA A 103 1.82 -6.89 13.15
N CYS A 104 3.01 -6.30 12.95
CA CYS A 104 4.15 -6.48 13.83
C CYS A 104 3.93 -5.84 15.21
N GLN A 105 3.35 -4.64 15.27
CA GLN A 105 3.21 -3.88 16.50
C GLN A 105 1.95 -4.22 17.32
N MET A 106 0.94 -4.83 16.71
CA MET A 106 -0.35 -5.12 17.34
C MET A 106 -0.80 -6.57 17.12
N PRO A 107 0.04 -7.59 17.46
CA PRO A 107 -0.30 -8.99 17.21
C PRO A 107 -1.56 -9.46 17.97
N ASP A 108 -1.89 -8.83 19.09
CA ASP A 108 -3.10 -9.16 19.88
C ASP A 108 -4.38 -8.62 19.22
N ARG A 109 -4.27 -7.61 18.35
CA ARG A 109 -5.41 -6.93 17.71
C ARG A 109 -5.52 -7.24 16.22
N VAL A 110 -4.41 -7.40 15.53
CA VAL A 110 -4.40 -7.76 14.11
C VAL A 110 -4.56 -9.28 13.98
N SER A 111 -5.67 -9.71 13.39
CA SER A 111 -5.96 -11.14 13.20
C SER A 111 -5.25 -11.72 11.97
N LYS A 112 -5.08 -10.92 10.93
CA LYS A 112 -4.41 -11.27 9.67
C LYS A 112 -3.93 -10.01 8.97
N ALA A 113 -2.79 -10.10 8.29
CA ALA A 113 -2.33 -9.09 7.35
C ALA A 113 -2.36 -9.62 5.92
N ILE A 114 -2.68 -8.73 4.96
CA ILE A 114 -2.56 -9.05 3.53
C ILE A 114 -1.69 -7.99 2.86
N ALA A 115 -0.68 -8.43 2.13
CA ALA A 115 0.22 -7.60 1.36
C ALA A 115 0.09 -7.92 -0.14
N VAL A 116 -0.35 -6.94 -0.94
CA VAL A 116 -0.61 -7.12 -2.37
C VAL A 116 0.36 -6.31 -3.20
N SER A 117 1.12 -6.93 -4.11
CA SER A 117 2.16 -6.26 -4.92
C SER A 117 3.07 -5.36 -4.09
N SER A 118 3.38 -5.81 -2.85
CA SER A 118 4.06 -5.01 -1.83
C SER A 118 5.55 -4.89 -2.09
N VAL A 119 6.11 -3.71 -1.80
CA VAL A 119 7.56 -3.55 -1.67
C VAL A 119 8.08 -4.29 -0.44
N ALA A 120 9.35 -4.73 -0.47
CA ALA A 120 10.05 -5.35 0.65
C ALA A 120 11.14 -4.43 1.21
N PRO A 121 11.54 -4.60 2.49
CA PRO A 121 12.58 -3.76 3.09
C PRO A 121 13.94 -3.98 2.44
N PHE A 122 14.81 -2.95 2.51
CA PHE A 122 16.16 -3.01 1.94
C PHE A 122 17.24 -3.31 2.96
N ASP A 123 16.96 -3.13 4.23
CA ASP A 123 17.95 -2.92 5.28
C ASP A 123 17.68 -3.68 6.59
N THR A 124 16.76 -4.60 6.60
CA THR A 124 16.57 -5.51 7.74
C THR A 124 17.57 -6.67 7.68
N PRO A 125 17.95 -7.28 8.81
CA PRO A 125 18.79 -8.47 8.83
C PRO A 125 18.24 -9.63 7.97
N SER A 126 16.91 -9.71 7.88
CA SER A 126 16.21 -10.71 7.08
C SER A 126 16.25 -10.41 5.58
N ALA A 127 16.35 -9.13 5.17
CA ALA A 127 16.37 -8.72 3.76
C ALA A 127 17.57 -9.29 2.96
N THR A 128 18.63 -9.72 3.64
CA THR A 128 19.81 -10.33 3.02
C THR A 128 19.70 -11.85 2.88
N LYS A 129 18.72 -12.49 3.55
CA LYS A 129 18.49 -13.93 3.45
C LYS A 129 17.56 -14.19 2.27
N GLY A 130 18.03 -14.89 1.25
CA GLY A 130 17.22 -15.28 0.08
C GLY A 130 17.21 -14.28 -1.09
N SER A 131 17.82 -13.12 -0.96
CA SER A 131 17.98 -12.18 -2.07
C SER A 131 19.00 -12.74 -3.07
N GLY A 132 18.53 -13.53 -4.02
CA GLY A 132 19.22 -13.63 -5.31
C GLY A 132 19.42 -12.21 -5.87
N ASP A 133 20.28 -12.03 -6.86
CA ASP A 133 20.77 -10.77 -7.48
C ASP A 133 19.73 -9.68 -7.84
N VAL A 134 18.73 -9.39 -6.98
CA VAL A 134 17.76 -8.32 -7.21
C VAL A 134 18.42 -6.98 -6.93
N LYS A 135 18.86 -6.31 -8.00
CA LYS A 135 19.39 -4.96 -7.91
C LYS A 135 18.22 -3.98 -7.75
N PRO A 136 18.18 -3.17 -6.67
CA PRO A 136 17.19 -2.12 -6.55
C PRO A 136 17.21 -1.22 -7.79
N ALA A 137 16.04 -0.75 -8.23
CA ALA A 137 15.97 0.20 -9.33
C ALA A 137 16.91 1.41 -9.05
N ALA A 138 17.68 1.83 -10.05
CA ALA A 138 18.69 2.88 -9.88
C ALA A 138 18.11 4.16 -9.22
N GLY A 139 16.84 4.49 -9.51
CA GLY A 139 16.13 5.61 -8.87
C GLY A 139 15.97 5.47 -7.36
N LEU A 140 15.74 4.24 -6.86
CA LEU A 140 15.63 3.97 -5.42
C LEU A 140 16.97 4.10 -4.71
N LEU A 141 18.05 3.63 -5.33
CA LEU A 141 19.41 3.83 -4.80
C LEU A 141 19.78 5.31 -4.71
N ILE A 142 19.37 6.11 -5.70
CA ILE A 142 19.57 7.56 -5.70
C ILE A 142 18.77 8.21 -4.55
N LEU A 143 17.50 7.84 -4.36
CA LEU A 143 16.67 8.34 -3.27
C LEU A 143 17.25 7.97 -1.89
N ARG A 144 17.76 6.75 -1.73
CA ARG A 144 18.42 6.31 -0.50
C ARG A 144 19.67 7.16 -0.20
N ARG A 145 20.49 7.44 -1.21
CA ARG A 145 21.73 8.24 -1.04
C ARG A 145 21.47 9.73 -0.88
N PHE A 146 20.38 10.24 -1.50
CA PHE A 146 19.99 11.64 -1.52
C PHE A 146 18.48 11.79 -1.22
N PRO A 147 18.04 11.59 0.05
CA PRO A 147 16.61 11.57 0.41
C PRO A 147 15.87 12.87 0.09
N TRP A 148 16.59 14.01 0.05
CA TRP A 148 16.03 15.30 -0.29
C TRP A 148 15.50 15.39 -1.73
N LEU A 149 15.97 14.53 -2.64
CA LEU A 149 15.47 14.44 -4.02
C LEU A 149 14.01 13.97 -4.09
N ALA A 150 13.47 13.34 -3.05
CA ALA A 150 12.06 12.97 -3.00
C ALA A 150 11.14 14.18 -3.23
N ARG A 151 11.51 15.39 -2.75
CA ARG A 151 10.72 16.62 -2.93
C ARG A 151 10.61 17.06 -4.39
N PRO A 152 11.71 17.33 -5.13
CA PRO A 152 11.60 17.70 -6.54
C PRO A 152 11.04 16.57 -7.41
N VAL A 153 11.30 15.32 -7.10
CA VAL A 153 10.72 14.17 -7.80
C VAL A 153 9.20 14.15 -7.65
N SER A 154 8.68 14.25 -6.42
CA SER A 154 7.23 14.30 -6.17
C SER A 154 6.57 15.54 -6.79
N ALA A 155 7.23 16.70 -6.75
CA ALA A 155 6.72 17.91 -7.38
C ALA A 155 6.63 17.77 -8.91
N ARG A 156 7.62 17.13 -9.53
CA ARG A 156 7.58 16.84 -10.97
C ARG A 156 6.52 15.81 -11.31
N LEU A 157 6.42 14.75 -10.52
CA LEU A 157 5.41 13.71 -10.69
C LEU A 157 4.01 14.31 -10.63
N ALA A 158 3.69 15.11 -9.61
CA ALA A 158 2.40 15.78 -9.46
C ALA A 158 2.03 16.64 -10.68
N LYS A 159 2.98 17.37 -11.26
CA LYS A 159 2.74 18.16 -12.47
C LYS A 159 2.41 17.31 -13.69
N VAL A 160 3.07 16.16 -13.82
CA VAL A 160 2.89 15.25 -14.96
C VAL A 160 1.56 14.52 -14.86
N VAL A 161 1.30 13.84 -13.73
CA VAL A 161 0.16 12.94 -13.58
C VAL A 161 -1.20 13.66 -13.49
N ARG A 162 -1.20 14.96 -13.15
CA ARG A 162 -2.41 15.81 -13.14
C ARG A 162 -2.90 16.20 -14.54
N THR A 163 -2.18 15.84 -15.59
CA THR A 163 -2.59 16.12 -16.95
C THR A 163 -3.01 14.83 -17.67
N GLN A 164 -3.98 14.92 -18.59
CA GLN A 164 -4.38 13.75 -19.38
C GLN A 164 -3.18 13.13 -20.13
N ARG A 165 -2.32 13.97 -20.73
CA ARG A 165 -1.09 13.51 -21.40
C ARG A 165 -0.15 12.78 -20.44
N GLY A 166 -0.06 13.25 -19.19
CA GLY A 166 0.78 12.63 -18.18
C GLY A 166 0.23 11.29 -17.71
N LEU A 167 -1.10 11.19 -17.51
CA LEU A 167 -1.76 9.93 -17.21
C LEU A 167 -1.58 8.92 -18.37
N ASP A 168 -1.76 9.35 -19.61
CA ASP A 168 -1.52 8.52 -20.79
C ASP A 168 -0.05 8.04 -20.87
N ALA A 169 0.90 8.93 -20.55
CA ALA A 169 2.32 8.58 -20.55
C ALA A 169 2.67 7.60 -19.42
N MET A 170 1.99 7.70 -18.27
CA MET A 170 2.12 6.74 -17.17
C MET A 170 1.57 5.37 -17.58
N ILE A 171 0.35 5.31 -18.13
CA ILE A 171 -0.28 4.08 -18.60
C ILE A 171 0.59 3.38 -19.65
N LYS A 172 1.16 4.12 -20.60
CA LYS A 172 2.07 3.57 -21.61
C LYS A 172 3.34 2.92 -21.03
N LYS A 173 3.74 3.33 -19.83
CA LYS A 173 4.93 2.78 -19.13
C LYS A 173 4.60 1.61 -18.22
N MET A 174 3.33 1.32 -17.98
CA MET A 174 2.91 0.15 -17.21
C MET A 174 3.37 -1.15 -17.89
N SER A 175 3.40 -2.23 -17.13
CA SER A 175 3.60 -3.56 -17.68
C SER A 175 2.57 -3.85 -18.80
N PRO A 176 2.86 -4.71 -19.77
CA PRO A 176 1.88 -5.07 -20.79
C PRO A 176 0.55 -5.56 -20.19
N ALA A 177 0.59 -6.31 -19.10
CA ALA A 177 -0.59 -6.81 -18.41
C ALA A 177 -1.46 -5.67 -17.84
N ASP A 178 -0.85 -4.77 -17.06
CA ASP A 178 -1.56 -3.62 -16.46
C ASP A 178 -2.10 -2.67 -17.53
N ARG A 179 -1.30 -2.38 -18.55
CA ARG A 179 -1.72 -1.52 -19.65
C ARG A 179 -2.93 -2.08 -20.37
N ALA A 180 -2.90 -3.37 -20.74
CA ALA A 180 -4.02 -4.02 -21.39
C ALA A 180 -5.29 -3.97 -20.52
N ARG A 181 -5.13 -4.13 -19.20
CA ARG A 181 -6.24 -4.04 -18.24
C ARG A 181 -6.86 -2.65 -18.20
N VAL A 182 -6.04 -1.59 -18.14
CA VAL A 182 -6.50 -0.20 -18.11
C VAL A 182 -7.10 0.23 -19.46
N GLU A 183 -6.51 -0.17 -20.58
CA GLU A 183 -7.03 0.15 -21.91
C GLU A 183 -8.38 -0.51 -22.21
N LYS A 184 -8.64 -1.67 -21.59
CA LYS A 184 -9.91 -2.39 -21.71
C LYS A 184 -11.04 -1.77 -20.88
N ASP A 185 -10.70 -1.04 -19.82
CA ASP A 185 -11.64 -0.52 -18.84
C ASP A 185 -11.44 0.99 -18.61
N GLY A 186 -12.22 1.80 -19.32
CA GLY A 186 -12.15 3.25 -19.21
C GLY A 186 -12.47 3.77 -17.79
N ARG A 187 -13.34 3.07 -17.03
CA ARG A 187 -13.64 3.41 -15.65
C ARG A 187 -12.40 3.26 -14.75
N LEU A 188 -11.67 2.16 -14.91
CA LEU A 188 -10.42 1.93 -14.19
C LEU A 188 -9.39 3.05 -14.48
N ARG A 189 -9.29 3.47 -15.75
CA ARG A 189 -8.42 4.58 -16.14
C ARG A 189 -8.78 5.87 -15.40
N ASP A 190 -10.07 6.22 -15.33
CA ASP A 190 -10.56 7.43 -14.67
C ASP A 190 -10.33 7.35 -13.16
N GLN A 191 -10.59 6.20 -12.54
CA GLN A 191 -10.35 5.94 -11.12
C GLN A 191 -8.87 6.06 -10.74
N LEU A 192 -7.95 5.54 -11.57
CA LEU A 192 -6.51 5.73 -11.38
C LEU A 192 -6.11 7.22 -11.46
N GLY A 193 -6.68 7.95 -12.40
CA GLY A 193 -6.48 9.40 -12.53
C GLY A 193 -6.99 10.17 -11.31
N GLU A 194 -8.19 9.84 -10.82
CA GLU A 194 -8.79 10.42 -9.63
C GLU A 194 -7.95 10.13 -8.37
N ASN A 195 -7.57 8.86 -8.16
CA ASN A 195 -6.74 8.45 -7.03
C ASN A 195 -5.45 9.27 -6.96
N ILE A 196 -4.71 9.38 -8.07
CA ILE A 196 -3.45 10.12 -8.11
C ILE A 196 -3.68 11.63 -7.91
N ASN A 197 -4.70 12.20 -8.53
CA ASN A 197 -5.02 13.63 -8.36
C ASN A 197 -5.38 13.96 -6.91
N THR A 198 -6.20 13.12 -6.28
CA THR A 198 -6.61 13.27 -4.87
C THR A 198 -5.42 13.05 -3.92
N ALA A 199 -4.51 12.13 -4.22
CA ALA A 199 -3.29 11.94 -3.43
C ALA A 199 -2.43 13.22 -3.31
N PHE A 200 -2.46 14.09 -4.32
CA PHE A 200 -1.76 15.37 -4.33
C PHE A 200 -2.64 16.57 -3.93
N ALA A 201 -3.87 16.38 -3.46
CA ALA A 201 -4.78 17.48 -3.12
C ALA A 201 -4.18 18.42 -2.06
N THR A 202 -3.50 17.87 -1.05
CA THR A 202 -2.82 18.61 0.03
C THR A 202 -1.39 19.05 -0.32
N GLY A 203 -0.96 18.80 -1.57
CA GLY A 203 0.38 19.15 -2.06
C GLY A 203 1.28 17.92 -2.29
N THR A 204 2.60 18.17 -2.38
CA THR A 204 3.57 17.11 -2.75
C THR A 204 4.41 16.61 -1.59
N ARG A 205 4.30 17.26 -0.41
CA ARG A 205 5.15 16.97 0.76
C ARG A 205 4.84 15.58 1.36
N GLY A 206 3.57 15.17 1.37
CA GLY A 206 3.14 13.87 1.86
C GLY A 206 3.79 12.74 1.05
N VAL A 207 3.60 12.75 -0.27
CA VAL A 207 4.21 11.76 -1.18
C VAL A 207 5.74 11.76 -1.09
N ALA A 208 6.36 12.94 -0.97
CA ALA A 208 7.81 13.04 -0.82
C ALA A 208 8.29 12.41 0.49
N ARG A 209 7.57 12.63 1.60
CA ARG A 209 7.89 12.02 2.89
C ARG A 209 7.69 10.52 2.87
N ASP A 210 6.59 10.05 2.28
CA ASP A 210 6.28 8.65 2.11
C ASP A 210 7.41 7.90 1.35
N PHE A 211 7.88 8.46 0.24
CA PHE A 211 9.04 7.91 -0.49
C PHE A 211 10.32 7.87 0.35
N GLN A 212 10.55 8.87 1.22
CA GLN A 212 11.70 8.84 2.14
C GLN A 212 11.57 7.72 3.18
N LEU A 213 10.37 7.54 3.77
CA LEU A 213 10.12 6.49 4.76
C LEU A 213 10.27 5.10 4.15
N LEU A 214 9.73 4.89 2.96
CA LEU A 214 9.72 3.59 2.31
C LEU A 214 11.10 3.18 1.75
N PHE A 215 11.86 4.14 1.17
CA PHE A 215 13.00 3.82 0.32
C PHE A 215 14.33 4.40 0.79
N ALA A 216 14.33 5.29 1.78
CA ALA A 216 15.54 5.95 2.24
C ALA A 216 15.78 5.86 3.74
N ARG A 217 14.88 5.24 4.49
CA ARG A 217 14.98 5.06 5.94
C ARG A 217 14.66 3.63 6.33
N PRO A 218 15.16 3.16 7.49
CA PRO A 218 14.68 1.92 8.09
C PRO A 218 13.17 1.99 8.33
N TRP A 219 12.46 0.88 8.13
CA TRP A 219 11.03 0.81 8.40
C TRP A 219 10.71 0.83 9.91
N GLY A 220 11.68 0.51 10.77
CA GLY A 220 11.54 0.49 12.23
C GLY A 220 11.10 -0.85 12.80
N PHE A 221 10.95 -1.87 11.98
CA PHE A 221 10.65 -3.26 12.37
C PHE A 221 11.29 -4.24 11.38
N ASP A 222 11.44 -5.49 11.79
CA ASP A 222 11.83 -6.59 10.90
C ASP A 222 10.59 -7.45 10.60
N PRO A 223 10.24 -7.71 9.32
CA PRO A 223 9.15 -8.61 8.98
C PRO A 223 9.28 -10.02 9.58
N ALA A 224 10.48 -10.45 9.93
CA ALA A 224 10.72 -11.71 10.62
C ALA A 224 10.10 -11.77 12.04
N ASP A 225 9.80 -10.61 12.64
CA ASP A 225 9.19 -10.50 13.96
C ASP A 225 7.65 -10.56 13.93
N ILE A 226 7.04 -10.63 12.74
CA ILE A 226 5.58 -10.73 12.59
C ILE A 226 5.14 -12.14 13.00
N THR A 227 4.20 -12.19 13.95
CA THR A 227 3.68 -13.45 14.51
C THR A 227 2.24 -13.76 14.11
N VAL A 228 1.57 -12.84 13.42
CA VAL A 228 0.22 -13.08 12.90
C VAL A 228 0.27 -13.64 11.48
N PRO A 229 -0.76 -14.38 11.01
CA PRO A 229 -0.83 -14.87 9.64
C PRO A 229 -0.74 -13.74 8.61
N VAL A 230 0.05 -13.94 7.54
CA VAL A 230 0.23 -12.97 6.46
C VAL A 230 -0.01 -13.63 5.10
N ASP A 231 -1.01 -13.17 4.37
CA ASP A 231 -1.19 -13.55 2.97
C ASP A 231 -0.47 -12.54 2.06
N ILE A 232 0.37 -13.03 1.15
CA ILE A 232 1.16 -12.21 0.23
C ILE A 232 0.74 -12.57 -1.19
N TRP A 233 0.21 -11.58 -1.93
CA TRP A 233 -0.21 -11.73 -3.32
C TRP A 233 0.67 -10.90 -4.24
N HIS A 234 1.23 -11.52 -5.29
CA HIS A 234 2.08 -10.81 -6.23
C HIS A 234 1.91 -11.34 -7.65
N GLY A 235 1.82 -10.43 -8.64
CA GLY A 235 1.80 -10.79 -10.05
C GLY A 235 3.21 -11.02 -10.58
N ASP A 236 3.44 -12.08 -11.34
CA ASP A 236 4.76 -12.38 -11.93
C ASP A 236 5.13 -11.42 -13.07
N ALA A 237 4.14 -10.71 -13.64
CA ALA A 237 4.31 -9.67 -14.65
C ALA A 237 4.25 -8.23 -14.08
N ASP A 238 4.43 -8.05 -12.76
CA ASP A 238 4.46 -6.74 -12.11
C ASP A 238 5.68 -5.94 -12.61
N GLY A 239 5.40 -4.82 -13.27
CA GLY A 239 6.43 -3.91 -13.81
C GLY A 239 6.83 -2.78 -12.87
N ASN A 240 6.13 -2.63 -11.73
CA ASN A 240 6.37 -1.56 -10.75
C ASN A 240 7.17 -2.05 -9.55
N VAL A 241 6.75 -3.17 -8.96
CA VAL A 241 7.43 -3.83 -7.84
C VAL A 241 7.86 -5.22 -8.30
N PRO A 242 9.15 -5.56 -8.24
CA PRO A 242 9.62 -6.88 -8.66
C PRO A 242 8.96 -7.99 -7.86
N VAL A 243 8.52 -9.07 -8.54
CA VAL A 243 7.92 -10.26 -7.89
C VAL A 243 8.82 -10.86 -6.80
N GLN A 244 10.13 -10.65 -6.92
CA GLN A 244 11.11 -11.03 -5.90
C GLN A 244 10.90 -10.35 -4.55
N ASP A 245 10.25 -9.18 -4.51
CA ASP A 245 9.90 -8.52 -3.24
C ASP A 245 8.83 -9.33 -2.50
N GLY A 246 7.80 -9.82 -3.20
CA GLY A 246 6.80 -10.72 -2.64
C GLY A 246 7.41 -12.04 -2.14
N ARG A 247 8.28 -12.65 -2.94
CA ARG A 247 8.99 -13.88 -2.55
C ARG A 247 9.86 -13.67 -1.31
N ARG A 248 10.60 -12.55 -1.23
CA ARG A 248 11.42 -12.22 -0.05
C ARG A 248 10.58 -12.01 1.20
N LEU A 249 9.45 -11.34 1.11
CA LEU A 249 8.52 -11.21 2.24
C LEU A 249 8.03 -12.58 2.71
N ALA A 250 7.67 -13.47 1.77
CA ALA A 250 7.24 -14.81 2.07
C ALA A 250 8.34 -15.67 2.74
N ASP A 251 9.58 -15.55 2.27
CA ASP A 251 10.73 -16.25 2.86
C ASP A 251 11.10 -15.69 4.25
N THR A 252 10.68 -14.46 4.55
CA THR A 252 11.06 -13.76 5.78
C THR A 252 10.04 -13.91 6.90
N ILE A 253 8.74 -13.82 6.57
CA ILE A 253 7.64 -13.83 7.53
C ILE A 253 7.32 -15.27 7.93
N PRO A 254 7.40 -15.63 9.23
CA PRO A 254 7.28 -17.02 9.68
C PRO A 254 5.96 -17.71 9.33
N ASP A 255 4.83 -17.01 9.49
CA ASP A 255 3.48 -17.52 9.16
C ASP A 255 2.95 -16.79 7.93
N SER A 256 3.55 -17.07 6.77
CA SER A 256 3.16 -16.47 5.50
C SER A 256 2.60 -17.48 4.52
N LYS A 257 1.56 -17.07 3.78
CA LYS A 257 1.05 -17.76 2.59
C LYS A 257 1.33 -16.90 1.37
N TYR A 258 2.03 -17.44 0.40
CA TYR A 258 2.41 -16.74 -0.82
C TYR A 258 1.58 -17.22 -2.02
N GLU A 259 0.97 -16.27 -2.70
CA GLU A 259 0.21 -16.49 -3.93
C GLU A 259 0.84 -15.68 -5.07
N GLU A 260 1.57 -16.37 -5.95
CA GLU A 260 2.10 -15.77 -7.17
C GLU A 260 1.08 -15.96 -8.30
N VAL A 261 0.58 -14.85 -8.84
CA VAL A 261 -0.47 -14.87 -9.85
C VAL A 261 0.14 -14.79 -11.25
N PRO A 262 0.09 -15.89 -12.04
CA PRO A 262 0.69 -15.91 -13.37
C PRO A 262 0.06 -14.89 -14.33
N GLY A 263 0.89 -14.14 -15.05
CA GLY A 263 0.48 -13.14 -16.04
C GLY A 263 -0.15 -11.87 -15.46
N ALA A 264 -0.32 -11.78 -14.13
CA ALA A 264 -0.86 -10.60 -13.48
C ALA A 264 0.21 -9.51 -13.32
N GLY A 265 -0.19 -8.25 -13.51
CA GLY A 265 0.64 -7.08 -13.28
C GLY A 265 0.49 -6.51 -11.86
N HIS A 266 0.88 -5.25 -11.71
CA HIS A 266 0.81 -4.51 -10.44
C HIS A 266 -0.64 -4.28 -9.96
N LEU A 267 -1.58 -4.19 -10.91
CA LEU A 267 -3.01 -3.96 -10.62
C LEU A 267 -3.78 -5.25 -10.32
N LEU A 268 -3.10 -6.34 -9.93
CA LEU A 268 -3.73 -7.64 -9.69
C LEU A 268 -4.91 -7.57 -8.69
N PHE A 269 -4.86 -6.65 -7.73
CA PHE A 269 -5.93 -6.47 -6.75
C PHE A 269 -7.28 -6.20 -7.41
N VAL A 270 -7.31 -5.46 -8.52
CA VAL A 270 -8.56 -5.10 -9.23
C VAL A 270 -9.33 -6.34 -9.70
N ASP A 271 -8.61 -7.37 -10.16
CA ASP A 271 -9.22 -8.59 -10.68
C ASP A 271 -9.36 -9.69 -9.60
N HIS A 272 -8.63 -9.60 -8.49
CA HIS A 272 -8.60 -10.61 -7.42
C HIS A 272 -9.18 -10.12 -6.09
N ALA A 273 -9.80 -8.92 -6.05
CA ALA A 273 -10.27 -8.29 -4.82
C ALA A 273 -11.18 -9.20 -3.98
N HIS A 274 -12.13 -9.93 -4.61
CA HIS A 274 -13.01 -10.86 -3.90
C HIS A 274 -12.25 -11.98 -3.20
N ALA A 275 -11.29 -12.62 -3.87
CA ALA A 275 -10.51 -13.71 -3.30
C ALA A 275 -9.62 -13.21 -2.15
N ILE A 276 -8.96 -12.05 -2.36
CA ILE A 276 -8.10 -11.41 -1.39
C ILE A 276 -8.88 -11.01 -0.14
N LEU A 277 -10.02 -10.32 -0.30
CA LEU A 277 -10.82 -9.84 0.83
C LEU A 277 -11.53 -10.99 1.57
N ARG A 278 -11.99 -12.02 0.84
CA ARG A 278 -12.63 -13.19 1.46
C ARG A 278 -11.70 -13.89 2.44
N SER A 279 -10.40 -13.90 2.19
CA SER A 279 -9.45 -14.56 3.09
C SER A 279 -9.35 -13.95 4.49
N PHE A 280 -9.97 -12.78 4.73
CA PHE A 280 -10.16 -12.26 6.09
C PHE A 280 -11.29 -12.93 6.86
N CYS A 281 -12.24 -13.54 6.15
CA CYS A 281 -13.45 -14.16 6.73
C CYS A 281 -13.31 -15.68 6.89
N ASP A 282 -12.25 -16.28 6.31
CA ASP A 282 -11.88 -17.69 6.43
C ASP A 282 -11.07 -17.92 7.71
#